data_d09a981bb5b1051c393a1bf44edab0db
#
_entry.id   d09a981bb5b1051c393a1bf44edab0db
#
_cell.length_a   1.000
_cell.length_b   1.000
_cell.length_c   1.000
_cell.angle_alpha   90.00
_cell.angle_beta   90.00
_cell.angle_gamma   90.00
#
_symmetry.space_group_name_H-M   'P 1'
#
loop_
_entity.id
_entity.type
_entity.pdbx_description
1 polymer ?
#
loop_
_entity_poly.entity_id
_entity_poly.type
_entity_poly.pdbx_seq_one_letter_code
_entity_poly.pdbx_strand_id
1 'polypeptide(L)'
;VYWKTDTIEIPNWDRHSLLDRLEPFDPAINRELSVEMEAYCRFYGLDLWVEHPEVAYHQGYIKAERHEVMVHYFRLPESSAPKGTVFILHGYFDHVGLYTQLIDRCLGAGFDVLAYDQPGHGLSSGTPAAIGSFLEYQAVLSEVMAHVRDKIRGPWFAVGQSTGGAILIDYLLSNHHNRETSDFRRVVLLAPLVRPMGWLGAKILHSLVKPFLTRWRRVFGANSGNARFLDFLREHDPLQARAVHVDWVTALRKWVPHIESARPVDFPVTVVQGEKDLTVDWQHNLRIIRNKFASVREQRIPDGRHHLVNEAQDLQATVFNTIIDTFAE
;
A
#
# COMPACT_ATOMS: atom_id res chain seq x y z
N VAL A 1 -7.15 17.14 -2.54
CA VAL A 1 -7.09 15.79 -3.11
C VAL A 1 -8.13 15.68 -4.20
N TYR A 2 -7.77 15.19 -5.36
CA TYR A 2 -8.50 15.21 -6.61
C TYR A 2 -9.99 14.82 -6.51
N TRP A 3 -10.32 13.74 -5.83
CA TRP A 3 -11.72 13.32 -5.60
C TRP A 3 -12.44 14.06 -4.46
N LYS A 4 -11.81 15.09 -3.87
CA LYS A 4 -12.44 16.00 -2.90
C LYS A 4 -12.95 17.29 -3.54
N THR A 5 -12.49 17.63 -4.75
CA THR A 5 -12.91 18.85 -5.49
C THR A 5 -14.08 18.55 -6.42
N ASP A 6 -14.87 19.55 -6.74
CA ASP A 6 -16.01 19.41 -7.67
C ASP A 6 -15.60 19.47 -9.14
N THR A 7 -14.34 19.82 -9.41
CA THR A 7 -13.75 19.86 -10.76
C THR A 7 -12.76 18.73 -10.95
N ILE A 8 -13.00 17.91 -11.97
CA ILE A 8 -12.10 16.85 -12.42
C ILE A 8 -11.09 17.47 -13.37
N GLU A 9 -9.83 17.61 -12.93
CA GLU A 9 -8.76 18.05 -13.82
C GLU A 9 -8.32 16.89 -14.71
N ILE A 10 -8.06 17.18 -15.98
CA ILE A 10 -7.43 16.23 -16.89
C ILE A 10 -5.96 16.14 -16.52
N PRO A 11 -5.35 14.95 -16.42
CA PRO A 11 -3.93 14.82 -16.16
C PRO A 11 -3.12 15.61 -17.20
N ASN A 12 -2.29 16.53 -16.75
CA ASN A 12 -1.36 17.29 -17.60
C ASN A 12 0.07 16.74 -17.53
N TRP A 13 0.22 15.47 -17.20
CA TRP A 13 1.47 14.72 -17.17
C TRP A 13 1.34 13.42 -17.95
N ASP A 14 2.46 12.95 -18.49
CA ASP A 14 2.57 11.68 -19.19
C ASP A 14 3.48 10.73 -18.44
N ARG A 15 3.00 9.50 -18.22
CA ARG A 15 3.74 8.48 -17.47
C ARG A 15 5.11 8.17 -18.09
N HIS A 16 5.19 8.10 -19.41
CA HIS A 16 6.44 7.75 -20.09
C HIS A 16 7.49 8.84 -19.91
N SER A 17 7.12 10.09 -20.20
CA SER A 17 7.98 11.25 -20.01
C SER A 17 8.45 11.43 -18.56
N LEU A 18 7.60 11.07 -17.60
CA LEU A 18 7.95 11.12 -16.19
C LEU A 18 8.98 10.05 -15.84
N LEU A 19 8.80 8.80 -16.30
CA LEU A 19 9.71 7.70 -16.03
C LEU A 19 11.08 7.90 -16.65
N ASP A 20 11.17 8.50 -17.82
CA ASP A 20 12.44 8.79 -18.50
C ASP A 20 13.33 9.77 -17.72
N ARG A 21 12.76 10.52 -16.78
CA ARG A 21 13.47 11.50 -15.93
C ARG A 21 13.65 11.04 -14.48
N LEU A 22 13.16 9.86 -14.13
CA LEU A 22 13.33 9.31 -12.80
C LEU A 22 14.80 8.94 -12.57
N GLU A 23 15.34 9.39 -11.45
CA GLU A 23 16.68 9.07 -11.00
C GLU A 23 16.67 8.08 -9.83
N PRO A 24 17.81 7.41 -9.52
CA PRO A 24 17.94 6.58 -8.34
C PRO A 24 17.56 7.34 -7.07
N PHE A 25 16.80 6.70 -6.19
CA PHE A 25 16.38 7.30 -4.93
C PHE A 25 17.56 7.50 -3.98
N ASP A 26 17.76 8.74 -3.55
CA ASP A 26 18.68 9.10 -2.48
C ASP A 26 18.13 10.30 -1.69
N PRO A 27 17.68 10.09 -0.43
CA PRO A 27 17.11 11.16 0.38
C PRO A 27 18.15 12.18 0.91
N ALA A 28 19.44 11.93 0.71
CA ALA A 28 20.50 12.91 1.04
C ALA A 28 20.63 13.99 -0.05
N ILE A 29 20.11 13.72 -1.24
CA ILE A 29 20.20 14.63 -2.38
C ILE A 29 18.87 15.39 -2.49
N ASN A 30 18.92 16.71 -2.31
CA ASN A 30 17.77 17.56 -2.60
C ASN A 30 17.72 17.83 -4.12
N ARG A 31 16.77 17.21 -4.81
CA ARG A 31 16.58 17.36 -6.25
C ARG A 31 15.39 18.26 -6.53
N GLU A 32 15.57 19.14 -7.50
CA GLU A 32 14.44 19.85 -8.08
C GLU A 32 13.51 18.85 -8.78
N LEU A 33 12.21 19.02 -8.61
CA LEU A 33 11.22 18.18 -9.29
C LEU A 33 11.13 18.59 -10.77
N SER A 34 10.97 17.61 -11.64
CA SER A 34 10.60 17.92 -13.02
C SER A 34 9.18 18.47 -13.09
N VAL A 35 8.87 19.23 -14.12
CA VAL A 35 7.52 19.77 -14.34
C VAL A 35 6.48 18.67 -14.38
N GLU A 36 6.83 17.51 -14.95
CA GLU A 36 5.95 16.34 -15.04
C GLU A 36 5.72 15.71 -13.65
N MET A 37 6.75 15.66 -12.80
CA MET A 37 6.62 15.15 -11.43
C MET A 37 5.80 16.10 -10.56
N GLU A 38 5.99 17.41 -10.69
CA GLU A 38 5.14 18.38 -10.01
C GLU A 38 3.67 18.25 -10.44
N ALA A 39 3.42 18.09 -11.74
CA ALA A 39 2.09 17.91 -12.28
C ALA A 39 1.45 16.61 -11.78
N TYR A 40 2.21 15.51 -11.72
CA TYR A 40 1.79 14.25 -11.10
C TYR A 40 1.45 14.42 -9.62
N CYS A 41 2.33 15.04 -8.85
CA CYS A 41 2.08 15.26 -7.42
C CYS A 41 0.84 16.12 -7.20
N ARG A 42 0.66 17.20 -7.96
CA ARG A 42 -0.52 18.05 -7.90
C ARG A 42 -1.80 17.30 -8.26
N PHE A 43 -1.75 16.47 -9.30
CA PHE A 43 -2.91 15.68 -9.74
C PHE A 43 -3.41 14.73 -8.65
N TYR A 44 -2.52 14.09 -7.89
CA TYR A 44 -2.89 13.19 -6.78
C TYR A 44 -2.92 13.88 -5.41
N GLY A 45 -2.57 15.18 -5.33
CA GLY A 45 -2.46 15.93 -4.07
C GLY A 45 -1.27 15.49 -3.21
N LEU A 46 -0.24 14.92 -3.82
CA LEU A 46 1.02 14.58 -3.16
C LEU A 46 1.93 15.79 -2.96
N ASP A 47 1.59 16.96 -3.49
CA ASP A 47 2.28 18.23 -3.32
C ASP A 47 2.07 18.84 -1.92
N LEU A 48 2.20 18.00 -0.89
CA LEU A 48 1.96 18.34 0.51
C LEU A 48 2.86 19.46 1.03
N TRP A 49 4.01 19.72 0.38
CA TRP A 49 4.86 20.86 0.69
C TRP A 49 4.22 22.23 0.40
N VAL A 50 3.10 22.26 -0.32
CA VAL A 50 2.34 23.50 -0.52
C VAL A 50 1.58 23.91 0.75
N GLU A 51 0.97 22.94 1.43
CA GLU A 51 0.25 23.12 2.70
C GLU A 51 1.20 23.06 3.91
N HIS A 52 2.30 22.31 3.79
CA HIS A 52 3.33 22.07 4.81
C HIS A 52 4.72 22.44 4.25
N PRO A 53 5.08 23.75 4.15
CA PRO A 53 6.33 24.18 3.52
C PRO A 53 7.61 23.66 4.20
N GLU A 54 7.48 23.17 5.43
CA GLU A 54 8.56 22.55 6.20
C GLU A 54 8.85 21.09 5.78
N VAL A 55 7.94 20.45 5.05
CA VAL A 55 8.09 19.05 4.60
C VAL A 55 8.98 19.00 3.37
N ALA A 56 10.09 18.28 3.45
CA ALA A 56 10.91 17.96 2.30
C ALA A 56 10.37 16.70 1.60
N TYR A 57 10.24 16.78 0.27
CA TYR A 57 9.82 15.65 -0.54
C TYR A 57 10.99 15.12 -1.37
N HIS A 58 11.26 13.84 -1.24
CA HIS A 58 12.26 13.12 -2.01
C HIS A 58 11.60 11.99 -2.79
N GLN A 59 12.03 11.78 -4.02
CA GLN A 59 11.50 10.75 -4.88
C GLN A 59 12.60 10.15 -5.77
N GLY A 60 12.34 8.95 -6.27
CA GLY A 60 13.23 8.28 -7.20
C GLY A 60 12.92 6.78 -7.25
N TYR A 61 13.70 6.04 -8.04
CA TYR A 61 13.54 4.60 -8.08
C TYR A 61 14.60 3.87 -7.23
N ILE A 62 14.19 2.74 -6.66
CA ILE A 62 15.09 1.74 -6.07
C ILE A 62 15.03 0.50 -6.95
N LYS A 63 16.20 -0.05 -7.31
CA LYS A 63 16.27 -1.38 -7.94
C LYS A 63 16.08 -2.43 -6.85
N ALA A 64 14.99 -3.18 -6.96
CA ALA A 64 14.62 -4.23 -6.04
C ALA A 64 14.17 -5.45 -6.83
N GLU A 65 14.81 -6.60 -6.59
CA GLU A 65 14.66 -7.80 -7.43
C GLU A 65 14.92 -7.43 -8.90
N ARG A 66 13.99 -7.72 -9.78
CA ARG A 66 14.02 -7.37 -11.21
C ARG A 66 13.26 -6.08 -11.54
N HIS A 67 12.86 -5.33 -10.52
CA HIS A 67 11.99 -4.16 -10.67
C HIS A 67 12.71 -2.87 -10.32
N GLU A 68 12.30 -1.80 -10.95
CA GLU A 68 12.55 -0.44 -10.52
C GLU A 68 11.27 0.04 -9.83
N VAL A 69 11.32 0.18 -8.50
CA VAL A 69 10.17 0.60 -7.71
C VAL A 69 10.25 2.08 -7.41
N MET A 70 9.18 2.81 -7.72
CA MET A 70 9.07 4.23 -7.43
C MET A 70 8.84 4.43 -5.94
N VAL A 71 9.69 5.27 -5.33
CA VAL A 71 9.65 5.61 -3.91
C VAL A 71 9.30 7.08 -3.74
N HIS A 72 8.43 7.36 -2.79
CA HIS A 72 8.05 8.69 -2.31
C HIS A 72 8.43 8.78 -0.82
N TYR A 73 9.24 9.76 -0.46
CA TYR A 73 9.63 10.00 0.93
C TYR A 73 9.36 11.44 1.32
N PHE A 74 8.53 11.60 2.33
CA PHE A 74 8.15 12.88 2.93
C PHE A 74 8.86 13.00 4.27
N ARG A 75 9.72 14.01 4.42
CA ARG A 75 10.59 14.19 5.57
C ARG A 75 10.22 15.47 6.31
N LEU A 76 9.95 15.34 7.59
CA LEU A 76 9.78 16.46 8.50
C LEU A 76 11.12 17.08 8.90
N PRO A 77 11.18 18.38 9.23
CA PRO A 77 12.41 19.01 9.71
C PRO A 77 12.81 18.44 11.08
N GLU A 78 14.11 18.43 11.37
CA GLU A 78 14.64 17.99 12.67
C GLU A 78 14.05 18.80 13.83
N SER A 79 13.75 20.08 13.61
CA SER A 79 13.16 20.98 14.62
C SER A 79 11.78 20.56 15.12
N SER A 80 11.04 19.75 14.35
CA SER A 80 9.75 19.19 14.79
C SER A 80 9.89 17.92 15.64
N ALA A 81 11.11 17.45 15.90
CA ALA A 81 11.41 16.20 16.62
C ALA A 81 10.58 15.00 16.12
N PRO A 82 10.77 14.58 14.86
CA PRO A 82 9.98 13.51 14.28
C PRO A 82 10.10 12.20 15.03
N LYS A 83 8.98 11.46 15.13
CA LYS A 83 8.84 10.22 15.91
C LYS A 83 9.39 8.97 15.23
N GLY A 84 9.82 9.08 13.98
CA GLY A 84 10.30 7.98 13.14
C GLY A 84 9.65 8.01 11.75
N THR A 85 9.75 6.90 11.01
CA THR A 85 9.22 6.79 9.64
C THR A 85 8.13 5.73 9.53
N VAL A 86 7.01 6.07 8.90
CA VAL A 86 5.93 5.15 8.56
C VAL A 86 6.09 4.67 7.13
N PHE A 87 6.18 3.35 6.94
CA PHE A 87 6.10 2.70 5.63
C PHE A 87 4.65 2.46 5.26
N ILE A 88 4.21 2.94 4.09
CA ILE A 88 2.86 2.75 3.58
C ILE A 88 2.92 1.80 2.38
N LEU A 89 2.23 0.65 2.49
CA LEU A 89 2.13 -0.36 1.45
C LEU A 89 0.69 -0.41 0.93
N HIS A 90 0.53 -0.06 -0.35
CA HIS A 90 -0.76 -0.01 -1.01
C HIS A 90 -1.33 -1.39 -1.40
N GLY A 91 -2.61 -1.44 -1.75
CA GLY A 91 -3.33 -2.64 -2.16
C GLY A 91 -3.14 -3.00 -3.65
N TYR A 92 -3.72 -4.14 -4.06
CA TYR A 92 -3.77 -4.53 -5.46
C TYR A 92 -4.64 -3.55 -6.26
N PHE A 93 -4.17 -3.15 -7.42
CA PHE A 93 -4.73 -2.08 -8.26
C PHE A 93 -4.55 -0.65 -7.74
N ASP A 94 -3.96 -0.47 -6.57
CA ASP A 94 -3.68 0.85 -6.03
C ASP A 94 -2.28 1.35 -6.47
N HIS A 95 -1.95 2.54 -6.05
CA HIS A 95 -0.64 3.16 -6.12
C HIS A 95 -0.54 4.28 -5.07
N VAL A 96 0.66 4.80 -4.82
CA VAL A 96 0.92 5.79 -3.75
C VAL A 96 0.03 7.03 -3.87
N GLY A 97 -0.27 7.51 -5.08
CA GLY A 97 -1.14 8.66 -5.30
C GLY A 97 -2.54 8.55 -4.68
N LEU A 98 -3.01 7.33 -4.38
CA LEU A 98 -4.30 7.12 -3.70
C LEU A 98 -4.21 7.21 -2.17
N TYR A 99 -3.01 7.37 -1.61
CA TYR A 99 -2.76 7.32 -0.16
C TYR A 99 -2.42 8.68 0.44
N THR A 100 -2.56 9.76 -0.31
CA THR A 100 -2.22 11.12 0.10
C THR A 100 -2.81 11.53 1.45
N GLN A 101 -4.08 11.19 1.73
CA GLN A 101 -4.71 11.53 3.00
C GLN A 101 -4.08 10.81 4.20
N LEU A 102 -3.65 9.56 4.00
CA LEU A 102 -2.94 8.81 5.05
C LEU A 102 -1.53 9.37 5.24
N ILE A 103 -0.85 9.74 4.15
CA ILE A 103 0.47 10.39 4.20
C ILE A 103 0.38 11.69 5.00
N ASP A 104 -0.55 12.57 4.63
CA ASP A 104 -0.81 13.85 5.32
C ASP A 104 -1.11 13.63 6.81
N ARG A 105 -1.96 12.65 7.13
CA ARG A 105 -2.29 12.31 8.52
C ARG A 105 -1.08 11.84 9.32
N CYS A 106 -0.17 11.06 8.73
CA CYS A 106 1.07 10.61 9.39
C CYS A 106 2.03 11.79 9.62
N LEU A 107 2.19 12.67 8.63
CA LEU A 107 3.00 13.89 8.75
C LEU A 107 2.47 14.78 9.86
N GLY A 108 1.16 15.07 9.88
CA GLY A 108 0.50 15.85 10.93
C GLY A 108 0.59 15.24 12.32
N ALA A 109 0.83 13.92 12.43
CA ALA A 109 1.07 13.22 13.69
C ALA A 109 2.56 13.19 14.09
N GLY A 110 3.45 13.78 13.29
CA GLY A 110 4.88 13.91 13.55
C GLY A 110 5.73 12.72 13.08
N PHE A 111 5.30 11.99 12.03
CA PHE A 111 6.07 10.93 11.42
C PHE A 111 6.54 11.33 10.02
N ASP A 112 7.76 10.97 9.67
CA ASP A 112 8.17 10.90 8.27
C ASP A 112 7.39 9.77 7.59
N VAL A 113 7.24 9.85 6.26
CA VAL A 113 6.51 8.82 5.50
C VAL A 113 7.32 8.34 4.32
N LEU A 114 7.50 7.03 4.21
CA LEU A 114 8.02 6.37 3.02
C LEU A 114 6.91 5.48 2.43
N ALA A 115 6.56 5.74 1.18
CA ALA A 115 5.65 4.91 0.41
C ALA A 115 6.29 4.54 -0.92
N TYR A 116 5.98 3.37 -1.47
CA TYR A 116 6.47 2.99 -2.78
C TYR A 116 5.38 2.28 -3.58
N ASP A 117 5.42 2.45 -4.88
CA ASP A 117 4.55 1.73 -5.79
C ASP A 117 5.00 0.27 -5.90
N GLN A 118 4.10 -0.69 -5.65
CA GLN A 118 4.39 -2.11 -5.80
C GLN A 118 4.76 -2.46 -7.25
N PRO A 119 5.55 -3.51 -7.50
CA PRO A 119 5.83 -3.98 -8.86
C PRO A 119 4.57 -4.10 -9.73
N GLY A 120 4.61 -3.52 -10.91
CA GLY A 120 3.48 -3.49 -11.85
C GLY A 120 2.35 -2.53 -11.47
N HIS A 121 2.58 -1.62 -10.53
CA HIS A 121 1.60 -0.60 -10.11
C HIS A 121 2.21 0.81 -10.20
N GLY A 122 1.34 1.81 -10.30
CA GLY A 122 1.73 3.21 -10.30
C GLY A 122 2.83 3.54 -11.30
N LEU A 123 3.91 4.11 -10.81
CA LEU A 123 5.11 4.47 -11.59
C LEU A 123 6.20 3.40 -11.54
N SER A 124 6.02 2.30 -10.80
CA SER A 124 6.98 1.19 -10.77
C SER A 124 6.97 0.38 -12.06
N SER A 125 8.11 -0.27 -12.33
CA SER A 125 8.26 -1.16 -13.47
C SER A 125 7.50 -2.48 -13.29
N GLY A 126 7.33 -3.22 -14.38
CA GLY A 126 6.64 -4.50 -14.41
C GLY A 126 5.36 -4.48 -15.24
N THR A 127 4.84 -5.66 -15.51
CA THR A 127 3.54 -5.78 -16.20
C THR A 127 2.42 -5.27 -15.30
N PRO A 128 1.53 -4.38 -15.80
CA PRO A 128 0.48 -3.80 -14.97
C PRO A 128 -0.38 -4.83 -14.23
N ALA A 129 -0.44 -4.71 -12.90
CA ALA A 129 -1.18 -5.58 -11.99
C ALA A 129 -0.84 -7.08 -12.14
N ALA A 130 0.42 -7.41 -12.43
CA ALA A 130 0.92 -8.77 -12.51
C ALA A 130 2.14 -8.97 -11.60
N ILE A 131 2.31 -10.19 -11.10
CA ILE A 131 3.48 -10.64 -10.36
C ILE A 131 3.69 -12.13 -10.59
N GLY A 132 4.93 -12.58 -10.66
CA GLY A 132 5.25 -13.99 -10.87
C GLY A 132 5.13 -14.84 -9.60
N SER A 133 5.42 -14.23 -8.47
CA SER A 133 5.32 -14.83 -7.13
C SER A 133 4.95 -13.77 -6.10
N PHE A 134 4.12 -14.10 -5.12
CA PHE A 134 3.86 -13.20 -3.98
C PHE A 134 5.11 -12.97 -3.12
N LEU A 135 6.05 -13.93 -3.11
CA LEU A 135 7.33 -13.78 -2.41
C LEU A 135 8.18 -12.65 -3.00
N GLU A 136 7.99 -12.27 -4.27
CA GLU A 136 8.65 -11.10 -4.86
C GLU A 136 8.25 -9.80 -4.17
N TYR A 137 6.98 -9.65 -3.76
CA TYR A 137 6.55 -8.46 -3.03
C TYR A 137 7.29 -8.30 -1.69
N GLN A 138 7.44 -9.41 -0.95
CA GLN A 138 8.15 -9.41 0.33
C GLN A 138 9.65 -9.16 0.12
N ALA A 139 10.26 -9.76 -0.93
CA ALA A 139 11.66 -9.52 -1.28
C ALA A 139 11.91 -8.04 -1.64
N VAL A 140 11.02 -7.45 -2.45
CA VAL A 140 11.07 -6.02 -2.79
C VAL A 140 10.99 -5.14 -1.54
N LEU A 141 10.07 -5.44 -0.59
CA LEU A 141 10.02 -4.72 0.68
C LEU A 141 11.36 -4.79 1.42
N SER A 142 11.95 -5.99 1.53
CA SER A 142 13.23 -6.20 2.21
C SER A 142 14.37 -5.41 1.54
N GLU A 143 14.42 -5.37 0.21
CA GLU A 143 15.44 -4.62 -0.53
C GLU A 143 15.24 -3.11 -0.42
N VAL A 144 14.00 -2.61 -0.47
CA VAL A 144 13.68 -1.20 -0.20
C VAL A 144 14.15 -0.82 1.20
N MET A 145 13.82 -1.63 2.21
CA MET A 145 14.24 -1.40 3.60
C MET A 145 15.76 -1.40 3.73
N ALA A 146 16.46 -2.33 3.10
CA ALA A 146 17.92 -2.41 3.10
C ALA A 146 18.55 -1.16 2.45
N HIS A 147 17.96 -0.68 1.34
CA HIS A 147 18.46 0.50 0.64
C HIS A 147 18.38 1.78 1.49
N VAL A 148 17.34 1.90 2.32
CA VAL A 148 17.08 3.12 3.11
C VAL A 148 17.55 3.03 4.56
N ARG A 149 18.09 1.88 5.02
CA ARG A 149 18.39 1.58 6.43
C ARG A 149 19.18 2.68 7.14
N ASP A 150 20.24 3.16 6.51
CA ASP A 150 21.12 4.19 7.08
C ASP A 150 20.82 5.61 6.54
N LYS A 151 19.72 5.76 5.81
CA LYS A 151 19.39 7.00 5.09
C LYS A 151 18.15 7.71 5.60
N ILE A 152 17.26 6.98 6.27
CA ILE A 152 16.01 7.54 6.80
C ILE A 152 15.90 7.28 8.30
N ARG A 153 15.10 8.10 8.95
CA ARG A 153 14.93 8.13 10.40
C ARG A 153 14.19 6.89 10.92
N GLY A 154 14.72 6.27 11.98
CA GLY A 154 14.02 5.30 12.82
C GLY A 154 13.39 5.93 14.07
N PRO A 155 12.57 5.20 14.83
CA PRO A 155 12.10 3.84 14.55
C PRO A 155 11.15 3.76 13.35
N TRP A 156 11.00 2.54 12.80
CA TRP A 156 10.11 2.32 11.66
C TRP A 156 8.78 1.71 12.10
N PHE A 157 7.73 2.14 11.41
CA PHE A 157 6.35 1.68 11.54
C PHE A 157 5.84 1.27 10.17
N ALA A 158 4.84 0.41 10.11
CA ALA A 158 4.27 0.04 8.83
C ALA A 158 2.74 -0.02 8.86
N VAL A 159 2.12 0.41 7.77
CA VAL A 159 0.70 0.21 7.51
C VAL A 159 0.51 -0.36 6.11
N GLY A 160 -0.27 -1.43 5.97
CA GLY A 160 -0.53 -2.10 4.70
C GLY A 160 -2.01 -2.33 4.45
N GLN A 161 -2.51 -1.84 3.32
CA GLN A 161 -3.88 -2.06 2.87
C GLN A 161 -3.96 -3.32 1.98
N SER A 162 -4.86 -4.24 2.28
CA SER A 162 -5.16 -5.40 1.42
C SER A 162 -3.90 -6.22 1.07
N THR A 163 -3.43 -6.17 -0.17
CA THR A 163 -2.16 -6.79 -0.60
C THR A 163 -0.96 -6.21 0.14
N GLY A 164 -0.93 -4.91 0.44
CA GLY A 164 0.09 -4.33 1.31
C GLY A 164 0.10 -4.98 2.71
N GLY A 165 -1.07 -5.28 3.26
CA GLY A 165 -1.20 -6.07 4.49
C GLY A 165 -0.70 -7.51 4.33
N ALA A 166 -0.95 -8.15 3.18
CA ALA A 166 -0.42 -9.49 2.87
C ALA A 166 1.10 -9.50 2.83
N ILE A 167 1.73 -8.47 2.25
CA ILE A 167 3.18 -8.31 2.21
C ILE A 167 3.79 -8.21 3.62
N LEU A 168 3.17 -7.39 4.49
CA LEU A 168 3.62 -7.26 5.88
C LEU A 168 3.44 -8.57 6.66
N ILE A 169 2.34 -9.29 6.46
CA ILE A 169 2.11 -10.61 7.06
C ILE A 169 3.22 -11.59 6.60
N ASP A 170 3.50 -11.64 5.30
CA ASP A 170 4.54 -12.53 4.76
C ASP A 170 5.92 -12.15 5.31
N TYR A 171 6.27 -10.86 5.31
CA TYR A 171 7.52 -10.36 5.87
C TYR A 171 7.73 -10.82 7.33
N LEU A 172 6.71 -10.67 8.16
CA LEU A 172 6.80 -11.04 9.57
C LEU A 172 6.88 -12.55 9.79
N LEU A 173 6.07 -13.34 9.06
CA LEU A 173 6.00 -14.79 9.22
C LEU A 173 7.17 -15.51 8.58
N SER A 174 7.57 -15.16 7.36
CA SER A 174 8.62 -15.86 6.61
C SER A 174 10.01 -15.63 7.21
N ASN A 175 10.24 -14.47 7.81
CA ASN A 175 11.51 -14.17 8.49
C ASN A 175 11.46 -14.49 9.99
N HIS A 176 10.37 -15.05 10.51
CA HIS A 176 10.18 -15.38 11.92
C HIS A 176 10.44 -14.19 12.86
N HIS A 177 10.01 -12.99 12.45
CA HIS A 177 10.22 -11.80 13.23
C HIS A 177 9.45 -11.82 14.55
N ASN A 178 10.10 -11.35 15.59
CA ASN A 178 9.49 -11.04 16.89
C ASN A 178 9.68 -9.55 17.20
N ARG A 179 9.30 -9.12 18.40
CA ARG A 179 9.43 -7.70 18.83
C ARG A 179 10.86 -7.17 18.81
N GLU A 180 11.85 -8.03 18.95
CA GLU A 180 13.27 -7.66 19.05
C GLU A 180 13.96 -7.72 17.69
N THR A 181 13.54 -8.62 16.82
CA THR A 181 14.18 -8.87 15.51
C THR A 181 13.52 -8.17 14.34
N SER A 182 12.29 -7.64 14.51
CA SER A 182 11.61 -6.89 13.45
C SER A 182 12.16 -5.48 13.31
N ASP A 183 12.38 -5.05 12.09
CA ASP A 183 12.70 -3.66 11.79
C ASP A 183 11.52 -2.71 12.10
N PHE A 184 10.28 -3.22 12.05
CA PHE A 184 9.10 -2.44 12.40
C PHE A 184 8.77 -2.54 13.88
N ARG A 185 8.63 -1.40 14.54
CA ARG A 185 8.19 -1.30 15.93
C ARG A 185 6.71 -1.65 16.10
N ARG A 186 5.88 -1.23 15.16
CA ARG A 186 4.43 -1.51 15.11
C ARG A 186 4.00 -1.72 13.66
N VAL A 187 2.99 -2.57 13.50
CA VAL A 187 2.39 -2.88 12.18
C VAL A 187 0.87 -2.79 12.27
N VAL A 188 0.27 -2.06 11.33
CA VAL A 188 -1.18 -1.96 11.16
C VAL A 188 -1.59 -2.58 9.82
N LEU A 189 -2.54 -3.47 9.87
CA LEU A 189 -3.08 -4.20 8.71
C LEU A 189 -4.49 -3.69 8.42
N LEU A 190 -4.70 -3.06 7.26
CA LEU A 190 -5.99 -2.54 6.83
C LEU A 190 -6.66 -3.52 5.85
N ALA A 191 -7.81 -4.09 6.24
CA ALA A 191 -8.54 -5.07 5.42
C ALA A 191 -7.61 -6.11 4.76
N PRO A 192 -6.72 -6.79 5.54
CA PRO A 192 -5.60 -7.55 5.01
C PRO A 192 -6.04 -8.74 4.17
N LEU A 193 -5.34 -8.93 3.04
CA LEU A 193 -5.56 -10.07 2.17
C LEU A 193 -4.84 -11.32 2.73
N VAL A 194 -5.60 -12.40 2.96
CA VAL A 194 -5.11 -13.77 2.99
C VAL A 194 -5.85 -14.55 1.89
N ARG A 195 -7.19 -14.54 1.91
CA ARG A 195 -8.03 -15.08 0.82
C ARG A 195 -8.98 -14.01 0.31
N PRO A 196 -9.19 -13.91 -1.01
CA PRO A 196 -10.27 -13.11 -1.55
C PRO A 196 -11.63 -13.76 -1.27
N MET A 197 -12.69 -12.95 -1.32
CA MET A 197 -14.06 -13.46 -1.25
C MET A 197 -14.33 -14.50 -2.36
N GLY A 198 -15.07 -15.53 -2.05
CA GLY A 198 -15.40 -16.59 -3.01
C GLY A 198 -14.19 -17.42 -3.46
N TRP A 199 -13.18 -17.60 -2.60
CA TRP A 199 -11.88 -18.24 -2.90
C TRP A 199 -11.98 -19.58 -3.63
N LEU A 200 -12.93 -20.46 -3.25
CA LEU A 200 -13.09 -21.75 -3.90
C LEU A 200 -13.51 -21.60 -5.36
N GLY A 201 -14.51 -20.75 -5.62
CA GLY A 201 -14.95 -20.42 -6.99
C GLY A 201 -13.84 -19.76 -7.81
N ALA A 202 -13.07 -18.84 -7.21
CA ALA A 202 -11.94 -18.20 -7.87
C ALA A 202 -10.87 -19.22 -8.29
N LYS A 203 -10.56 -20.23 -7.45
CA LYS A 203 -9.63 -21.33 -7.80
C LYS A 203 -10.12 -22.17 -8.98
N ILE A 204 -11.42 -22.52 -8.99
CA ILE A 204 -12.01 -23.29 -10.07
C ILE A 204 -11.98 -22.51 -11.37
N LEU A 205 -12.46 -21.26 -11.35
CA LEU A 205 -12.45 -20.37 -12.52
C LEU A 205 -11.02 -20.19 -13.07
N HIS A 206 -10.07 -19.90 -12.19
CA HIS A 206 -8.67 -19.76 -12.61
C HIS A 206 -8.15 -21.04 -13.29
N SER A 207 -8.46 -22.23 -12.77
CA SER A 207 -8.01 -23.48 -13.37
C SER A 207 -8.59 -23.72 -14.77
N LEU A 208 -9.82 -23.24 -15.00
CA LEU A 208 -10.48 -23.33 -16.29
C LEU A 208 -9.96 -22.31 -17.31
N VAL A 209 -9.67 -21.09 -16.88
CA VAL A 209 -9.29 -19.99 -17.79
C VAL A 209 -7.79 -19.93 -18.08
N LYS A 210 -6.94 -20.36 -17.14
CA LYS A 210 -5.46 -20.29 -17.23
C LYS A 210 -4.89 -20.86 -18.54
N PRO A 211 -5.37 -21.99 -19.13
CA PRO A 211 -4.83 -22.50 -20.38
C PRO A 211 -5.10 -21.60 -21.59
N PHE A 212 -6.10 -20.70 -21.50
CA PHE A 212 -6.63 -19.95 -22.65
C PHE A 212 -6.43 -18.45 -22.54
N LEU A 213 -6.31 -17.92 -21.30
CA LEU A 213 -6.25 -16.49 -21.05
C LEU A 213 -5.03 -16.13 -20.19
N THR A 214 -4.39 -15.02 -20.53
CA THR A 214 -3.33 -14.40 -19.71
C THR A 214 -3.89 -13.32 -18.78
N ARG A 215 -5.06 -12.75 -19.17
CA ARG A 215 -5.74 -11.68 -18.42
C ARG A 215 -7.23 -11.64 -18.77
N TRP A 216 -8.04 -11.06 -17.88
CA TRP A 216 -9.44 -10.75 -18.13
C TRP A 216 -9.79 -9.34 -17.64
N ARG A 217 -10.89 -8.79 -18.15
CA ARG A 217 -11.32 -7.44 -17.80
C ARG A 217 -11.64 -7.35 -16.29
N ARG A 218 -11.09 -6.32 -15.63
CA ARG A 218 -11.41 -5.99 -14.23
C ARG A 218 -12.86 -5.50 -14.12
N VAL A 219 -13.55 -5.95 -13.08
CA VAL A 219 -14.84 -5.41 -12.66
C VAL A 219 -14.60 -4.47 -11.50
N PHE A 220 -15.01 -3.22 -11.62
CA PHE A 220 -14.94 -2.25 -10.53
C PHE A 220 -16.09 -2.48 -9.56
N GLY A 221 -15.78 -2.96 -8.38
CA GLY A 221 -16.73 -3.16 -7.30
C GLY A 221 -16.92 -1.91 -6.45
N ALA A 222 -17.99 -1.89 -5.64
CA ALA A 222 -18.23 -0.86 -4.64
C ALA A 222 -17.41 -1.15 -3.36
N ASN A 223 -16.09 -1.03 -3.45
CA ASN A 223 -15.15 -1.38 -2.38
C ASN A 223 -14.86 -0.24 -1.39
N SER A 224 -15.53 0.90 -1.51
CA SER A 224 -15.52 2.05 -0.59
C SER A 224 -16.92 2.65 -0.48
N GLY A 225 -17.22 3.30 0.63
CA GLY A 225 -18.41 4.14 0.82
C GLY A 225 -18.29 5.52 0.15
N ASN A 226 -17.09 5.91 -0.28
CA ASN A 226 -16.83 7.17 -0.95
C ASN A 226 -17.12 7.06 -2.46
N ALA A 227 -18.31 7.49 -2.88
CA ALA A 227 -18.73 7.41 -4.28
C ALA A 227 -17.83 8.21 -5.24
N ARG A 228 -17.32 9.38 -4.82
CA ARG A 228 -16.40 10.19 -5.65
C ARG A 228 -15.08 9.47 -5.89
N PHE A 229 -14.55 8.82 -4.87
CA PHE A 229 -13.35 7.99 -5.01
C PHE A 229 -13.56 6.82 -6.00
N LEU A 230 -14.71 6.14 -5.92
CA LEU A 230 -15.04 5.05 -6.84
C LEU A 230 -15.17 5.54 -8.29
N ASP A 231 -15.75 6.71 -8.48
CA ASP A 231 -15.87 7.34 -9.80
C ASP A 231 -14.48 7.73 -10.35
N PHE A 232 -13.66 8.36 -9.50
CA PHE A 232 -12.28 8.68 -9.86
C PHE A 232 -11.51 7.45 -10.34
N LEU A 233 -11.52 6.35 -9.59
CA LEU A 233 -10.85 5.10 -9.97
C LEU A 233 -11.34 4.54 -11.31
N ARG A 234 -12.64 4.66 -11.57
CA ARG A 234 -13.27 4.08 -12.75
C ARG A 234 -12.97 4.88 -14.02
N GLU A 235 -13.08 6.20 -13.94
CA GLU A 235 -13.14 7.06 -15.11
C GLU A 235 -11.91 7.97 -15.28
N HIS A 236 -11.21 8.33 -14.19
CA HIS A 236 -10.27 9.45 -14.21
C HIS A 236 -8.84 9.10 -13.83
N ASP A 237 -8.61 7.99 -13.14
CA ASP A 237 -7.26 7.60 -12.74
C ASP A 237 -6.51 6.91 -13.90
N PRO A 238 -5.48 7.58 -14.48
CA PRO A 238 -4.73 7.05 -15.61
C PRO A 238 -3.84 5.86 -15.25
N LEU A 239 -3.53 5.66 -13.96
CA LEU A 239 -2.67 4.57 -13.49
C LEU A 239 -3.46 3.30 -13.15
N GLN A 240 -4.80 3.33 -13.22
CA GLN A 240 -5.62 2.18 -12.90
C GLN A 240 -5.47 1.05 -13.93
N ALA A 241 -5.02 -0.10 -13.47
CA ALA A 241 -5.02 -1.30 -14.30
C ALA A 241 -6.46 -1.76 -14.60
N ARG A 242 -6.76 -2.01 -15.87
CA ARG A 242 -8.09 -2.38 -16.39
C ARG A 242 -8.30 -3.89 -16.53
N ALA A 243 -7.28 -4.68 -16.14
CA ALA A 243 -7.32 -6.13 -16.26
C ALA A 243 -6.74 -6.81 -15.01
N VAL A 244 -7.29 -7.97 -14.69
CA VAL A 244 -6.72 -8.93 -13.74
C VAL A 244 -5.82 -9.89 -14.50
N HIS A 245 -4.59 -10.08 -14.07
CA HIS A 245 -3.66 -11.02 -14.67
C HIS A 245 -3.76 -12.42 -14.04
N VAL A 246 -3.74 -13.44 -14.89
CA VAL A 246 -3.76 -14.86 -14.48
C VAL A 246 -2.54 -15.18 -13.60
N ASP A 247 -1.38 -14.59 -13.90
CA ASP A 247 -0.14 -14.79 -13.13
C ASP A 247 -0.29 -14.31 -11.68
N TRP A 248 -0.93 -13.15 -11.46
CA TRP A 248 -1.21 -12.66 -10.10
C TRP A 248 -2.07 -13.65 -9.31
N VAL A 249 -3.14 -14.16 -9.92
CA VAL A 249 -4.01 -15.17 -9.27
C VAL A 249 -3.26 -16.48 -9.06
N THR A 250 -2.37 -16.86 -10.00
CA THR A 250 -1.50 -18.05 -9.85
C THR A 250 -0.53 -17.89 -8.67
N ALA A 251 0.09 -16.71 -8.55
CA ALA A 251 0.99 -16.38 -7.45
C ALA A 251 0.25 -16.42 -6.11
N LEU A 252 -0.94 -15.79 -6.03
CA LEU A 252 -1.80 -15.82 -4.84
C LEU A 252 -2.19 -17.25 -4.45
N ARG A 253 -2.55 -18.09 -5.42
CA ARG A 253 -2.93 -19.50 -5.16
C ARG A 253 -1.79 -20.32 -4.54
N LYS A 254 -0.55 -20.00 -4.85
CA LYS A 254 0.63 -20.64 -4.24
C LYS A 254 0.94 -20.06 -2.87
N TRP A 255 0.74 -18.76 -2.71
CA TRP A 255 1.05 -18.02 -1.48
C TRP A 255 0.07 -18.31 -0.33
N VAL A 256 -1.23 -18.44 -0.60
CA VAL A 256 -2.24 -18.68 0.44
C VAL A 256 -1.89 -19.91 1.32
N PRO A 257 -1.62 -21.11 0.77
CA PRO A 257 -1.21 -22.26 1.58
C PRO A 257 0.10 -22.02 2.35
N HIS A 258 1.04 -21.27 1.78
CA HIS A 258 2.29 -20.91 2.45
C HIS A 258 2.01 -20.14 3.75
N ILE A 259 1.21 -19.09 3.69
CA ILE A 259 0.87 -18.29 4.88
C ILE A 259 -0.01 -19.06 5.87
N GLU A 260 -0.98 -19.83 5.40
CA GLU A 260 -1.86 -20.61 6.28
C GLU A 260 -1.10 -21.71 7.03
N SER A 261 -0.02 -22.26 6.46
CA SER A 261 0.85 -23.25 7.10
C SER A 261 2.04 -22.65 7.86
N ALA A 262 2.32 -21.36 7.70
CA ALA A 262 3.45 -20.69 8.37
C ALA A 262 3.38 -20.86 9.89
N ARG A 263 4.53 -20.88 10.54
CA ARG A 263 4.62 -20.93 12.01
C ARG A 263 4.20 -19.60 12.62
N PRO A 264 3.49 -19.61 13.76
CA PRO A 264 3.19 -18.39 14.50
C PRO A 264 4.46 -17.66 14.94
N VAL A 265 4.35 -16.33 15.06
CA VAL A 265 5.43 -15.45 15.52
C VAL A 265 4.99 -14.63 16.75
N ASP A 266 5.95 -14.28 17.60
CA ASP A 266 5.70 -13.40 18.76
C ASP A 266 5.83 -11.93 18.35
N PHE A 267 4.92 -11.49 17.48
CA PHE A 267 4.83 -10.10 17.08
C PHE A 267 3.39 -9.60 17.22
N PRO A 268 3.13 -8.42 17.81
CA PRO A 268 1.80 -7.85 17.91
C PRO A 268 1.44 -7.11 16.62
N VAL A 269 0.19 -7.28 16.17
CA VAL A 269 -0.36 -6.52 15.05
C VAL A 269 -1.68 -5.87 15.41
N THR A 270 -1.95 -4.70 14.83
CA THR A 270 -3.28 -4.09 14.85
C THR A 270 -3.94 -4.33 13.51
N VAL A 271 -5.18 -4.78 13.52
CA VAL A 271 -5.99 -4.99 12.31
C VAL A 271 -7.18 -4.04 12.32
N VAL A 272 -7.37 -3.29 11.24
CA VAL A 272 -8.60 -2.52 11.00
C VAL A 272 -9.38 -3.21 9.88
N GLN A 273 -10.65 -3.55 10.14
CA GLN A 273 -11.46 -4.34 9.21
C GLN A 273 -12.86 -3.76 9.04
N GLY A 274 -13.23 -3.47 7.79
CA GLY A 274 -14.59 -3.12 7.43
C GLY A 274 -15.50 -4.36 7.42
N GLU A 275 -16.65 -4.31 8.08
CA GLU A 275 -17.57 -5.47 8.17
C GLU A 275 -18.42 -5.64 6.91
N LYS A 276 -18.49 -4.59 6.05
CA LYS A 276 -19.12 -4.65 4.71
C LYS A 276 -18.12 -4.94 3.59
N ASP A 277 -16.93 -5.45 3.92
CA ASP A 277 -15.93 -5.86 2.94
C ASP A 277 -16.42 -7.10 2.16
N LEU A 278 -16.59 -6.94 0.85
CA LEU A 278 -16.96 -7.99 -0.10
C LEU A 278 -15.80 -8.38 -1.03
N THR A 279 -14.62 -7.83 -0.80
CA THR A 279 -13.43 -8.08 -1.62
C THR A 279 -12.60 -9.24 -1.08
N VAL A 280 -12.39 -9.27 0.24
CA VAL A 280 -11.67 -10.35 0.91
C VAL A 280 -12.58 -11.16 1.83
N ASP A 281 -12.25 -12.43 2.06
CA ASP A 281 -12.89 -13.27 3.06
C ASP A 281 -12.37 -12.88 4.46
N TRP A 282 -12.81 -11.69 4.92
CA TRP A 282 -12.26 -11.07 6.10
C TRP A 282 -12.43 -11.92 7.37
N GLN A 283 -13.52 -12.68 7.50
CA GLN A 283 -13.76 -13.56 8.65
C GLN A 283 -12.73 -14.69 8.69
N HIS A 284 -12.45 -15.30 7.54
CA HIS A 284 -11.37 -16.28 7.40
C HIS A 284 -10.00 -15.65 7.65
N ASN A 285 -9.73 -14.49 7.04
CA ASN A 285 -8.45 -13.80 7.13
C ASN A 285 -8.12 -13.43 8.58
N LEU A 286 -9.06 -12.86 9.31
CA LEU A 286 -8.90 -12.57 10.75
C LEU A 286 -8.61 -13.81 11.58
N ARG A 287 -9.30 -14.94 11.31
CA ARG A 287 -9.03 -16.19 12.01
C ARG A 287 -7.58 -16.67 11.77
N ILE A 288 -7.08 -16.56 10.53
CA ILE A 288 -5.68 -16.90 10.24
C ILE A 288 -4.72 -15.96 10.98
N ILE A 289 -4.95 -14.65 10.92
CA ILE A 289 -4.08 -13.67 11.58
C ILE A 289 -4.03 -13.91 13.09
N ARG A 290 -5.17 -14.15 13.75
CA ARG A 290 -5.20 -14.49 15.19
C ARG A 290 -4.37 -15.72 15.54
N ASN A 291 -4.31 -16.70 14.63
CA ASN A 291 -3.53 -17.92 14.85
C ASN A 291 -2.04 -17.75 14.56
N LYS A 292 -1.64 -16.68 13.87
CA LYS A 292 -0.26 -16.46 13.43
C LYS A 292 0.50 -15.43 14.26
N PHE A 293 -0.19 -14.55 14.96
CA PHE A 293 0.43 -13.47 15.73
C PHE A 293 0.08 -13.59 17.22
N ALA A 294 1.05 -13.37 18.09
CA ALA A 294 0.91 -13.53 19.55
C ALA A 294 -0.18 -12.61 20.14
N SER A 295 -0.35 -11.42 19.59
CA SER A 295 -1.36 -10.47 20.01
C SER A 295 -1.94 -9.74 18.77
N VAL A 296 -3.26 -9.77 18.65
CA VAL A 296 -3.99 -9.10 17.58
C VAL A 296 -5.02 -8.14 18.19
N ARG A 297 -4.77 -6.83 18.04
CA ARG A 297 -5.76 -5.81 18.35
C ARG A 297 -6.65 -5.61 17.12
N GLU A 298 -7.96 -5.69 17.28
CA GLU A 298 -8.90 -5.52 16.18
C GLU A 298 -9.77 -4.29 16.37
N GLN A 299 -9.76 -3.42 15.37
CA GLN A 299 -10.73 -2.34 15.19
C GLN A 299 -11.71 -2.72 14.07
N ARG A 300 -12.95 -2.97 14.42
CA ARG A 300 -14.03 -3.23 13.46
C ARG A 300 -14.70 -1.93 13.07
N ILE A 301 -14.99 -1.79 11.78
CA ILE A 301 -15.73 -0.66 11.21
C ILE A 301 -17.04 -1.21 10.64
N PRO A 302 -18.19 -1.11 11.35
CA PRO A 302 -19.42 -1.80 10.97
C PRO A 302 -19.93 -1.48 9.57
N ASP A 303 -19.81 -0.22 9.14
CA ASP A 303 -20.21 0.25 7.81
C ASP A 303 -19.07 0.33 6.81
N GLY A 304 -17.83 0.07 7.24
CA GLY A 304 -16.65 0.11 6.40
C GLY A 304 -16.62 -1.01 5.36
N ARG A 305 -16.16 -0.67 4.18
CA ARG A 305 -15.92 -1.60 3.07
C ARG A 305 -14.43 -1.99 3.02
N HIS A 306 -13.96 -2.34 1.83
CA HIS A 306 -12.59 -2.85 1.67
C HIS A 306 -11.52 -1.77 1.67
N HIS A 307 -11.74 -0.67 0.93
CA HIS A 307 -10.72 0.38 0.75
C HIS A 307 -10.76 1.42 1.87
N LEU A 308 -10.23 1.05 3.05
CA LEU A 308 -10.38 1.82 4.29
C LEU A 308 -9.67 3.18 4.25
N VAL A 309 -8.57 3.30 3.52
CA VAL A 309 -7.81 4.57 3.38
C VAL A 309 -8.65 5.66 2.68
N ASN A 310 -9.54 5.27 1.78
CA ASN A 310 -10.43 6.18 1.04
C ASN A 310 -11.91 5.88 1.30
N GLU A 311 -12.26 5.47 2.52
CA GLU A 311 -13.63 5.32 2.96
C GLU A 311 -14.36 6.67 3.11
N ALA A 312 -15.66 6.63 3.40
CA ALA A 312 -16.42 7.83 3.77
C ALA A 312 -15.75 8.53 4.96
N GLN A 313 -15.78 9.86 4.98
CA GLN A 313 -14.93 10.69 5.84
C GLN A 313 -15.07 10.39 7.35
N ASP A 314 -16.27 10.08 7.81
CA ASP A 314 -16.56 9.70 9.20
C ASP A 314 -15.88 8.38 9.60
N LEU A 315 -15.93 7.38 8.71
CA LEU A 315 -15.28 6.08 8.90
C LEU A 315 -13.75 6.19 8.77
N GLN A 316 -13.27 6.96 7.79
CA GLN A 316 -11.86 7.21 7.55
C GLN A 316 -11.16 7.82 8.78
N ALA A 317 -11.83 8.74 9.48
CA ALA A 317 -11.28 9.34 10.71
C ALA A 317 -11.00 8.27 11.78
N THR A 318 -11.89 7.29 11.95
CA THR A 318 -11.69 6.18 12.89
C THR A 318 -10.50 5.30 12.47
N VAL A 319 -10.37 5.02 11.16
CA VAL A 319 -9.24 4.25 10.61
C VAL A 319 -7.92 4.95 10.91
N PHE A 320 -7.83 6.24 10.58
CA PHE A 320 -6.59 7.01 10.75
C PHE A 320 -6.23 7.20 12.23
N ASN A 321 -7.20 7.46 13.10
CA ASN A 321 -6.95 7.54 14.53
C ASN A 321 -6.39 6.21 15.07
N THR A 322 -6.97 5.08 14.68
CA THR A 322 -6.47 3.76 15.09
C THR A 322 -5.02 3.52 14.66
N ILE A 323 -4.64 3.97 13.45
CA ILE A 323 -3.26 3.87 12.95
C ILE A 323 -2.32 4.69 13.84
N ILE A 324 -2.64 5.97 14.04
CA ILE A 324 -1.78 6.89 14.80
C ILE A 324 -1.68 6.47 16.28
N ASP A 325 -2.79 6.06 16.89
CA ASP A 325 -2.81 5.56 18.28
C ASP A 325 -1.91 4.33 18.44
N THR A 326 -1.94 3.40 17.46
CA THR A 326 -1.07 2.21 17.45
C THR A 326 0.41 2.59 17.36
N PHE A 327 0.76 3.62 16.60
CA PHE A 327 2.15 4.06 16.46
C PHE A 327 2.64 4.87 17.67
N ALA A 328 1.74 5.44 18.46
CA ALA A 328 2.07 6.18 19.70
C ALA A 328 2.35 5.27 20.90
N GLU A 329 1.95 3.98 20.86
CA GLU A 329 2.25 2.94 21.86
C GLU A 329 3.72 2.47 21.76
#